data_4ad41ec6aaeb392c125af5917303d511
#
_entry.id   4ad41ec6aaeb392c125af5917303d511
#
_cell.length_a   1.000
_cell.length_b   1.000
_cell.length_c   1.000
_cell.angle_alpha   90.00
_cell.angle_beta   90.00
_cell.angle_gamma   90.00
#
_symmetry.space_group_name_H-M   'P 1'
#
loop_
_entity.id
_entity.type
_entity.pdbx_description
1 polymer ?
#
loop_
_entity_poly.entity_id
_entity_poly.type
_entity_poly.pdbx_seq_one_letter_code
_entity_poly.pdbx_strand_id
1 'polypeptide(L)'
;MTSARERMIAPKDLYRRWLDELWAGQPIAHELVSEDFVGHWPDRDVHGPDELTAMVDKTRSMLTDLRFVVEVQPFVEGDMLAARWIGTGAAPDGPKRFTGNDMFKVADGRFVEYWTGTSEG
;
A
#
# COMPACT_ATOMS: atom_id res chain seq x y z
N MET A 1 18.10 15.92 -21.72
CA MET A 1 17.46 14.64 -22.01
C MET A 1 17.13 13.92 -20.71
N THR A 2 15.92 13.50 -20.57
CA THR A 2 15.50 12.73 -19.40
C THR A 2 15.95 11.30 -19.54
N SER A 3 16.70 10.79 -18.59
CA SER A 3 17.12 9.39 -18.60
C SER A 3 15.93 8.48 -18.24
N ALA A 4 16.03 7.21 -18.62
CA ALA A 4 15.02 6.23 -18.24
C ALA A 4 14.89 6.17 -16.70
N ARG A 5 15.98 6.30 -15.98
CA ARG A 5 16.00 6.31 -14.52
C ARG A 5 15.20 7.47 -13.93
N GLU A 6 15.27 8.65 -14.54
CA GLU A 6 14.53 9.83 -14.06
C GLU A 6 13.03 9.68 -14.28
N ARG A 7 12.61 8.91 -15.27
CA ARG A 7 11.21 8.65 -15.56
C ARG A 7 10.65 7.48 -14.77
N MET A 8 11.51 6.73 -14.09
CA MET A 8 11.11 5.59 -13.28
C MET A 8 11.05 6.02 -11.83
N ILE A 9 9.89 5.89 -11.22
CA ILE A 9 9.74 6.13 -9.79
C ILE A 9 10.41 4.98 -9.06
N ALA A 10 11.32 5.29 -8.13
CA ALA A 10 11.99 4.27 -7.34
C ALA A 10 10.95 3.50 -6.51
N PRO A 11 11.11 2.17 -6.37
CA PRO A 11 10.15 1.36 -5.60
C PRO A 11 9.91 1.88 -4.19
N LYS A 12 10.95 2.38 -3.50
CA LYS A 12 10.78 2.93 -2.15
C LYS A 12 9.92 4.19 -2.14
N ASP A 13 9.98 5.00 -3.19
CA ASP A 13 9.14 6.18 -3.32
C ASP A 13 7.69 5.79 -3.60
N LEU A 14 7.46 4.74 -4.39
CA LEU A 14 6.11 4.19 -4.57
C LEU A 14 5.52 3.74 -3.25
N TYR A 15 6.32 3.05 -2.42
CA TYR A 15 5.85 2.58 -1.12
C TYR A 15 5.52 3.74 -0.18
N ARG A 16 6.35 4.79 -0.19
CA ARG A 16 6.07 5.99 0.61
C ARG A 16 4.74 6.61 0.19
N ARG A 17 4.48 6.74 -1.11
CA ARG A 17 3.21 7.26 -1.61
C ARG A 17 2.04 6.33 -1.27
N TRP A 18 2.27 5.02 -1.29
CA TRP A 18 1.27 4.03 -0.90
C TRP A 18 0.80 4.29 0.54
N LEU A 19 1.72 4.45 1.48
CA LEU A 19 1.36 4.68 2.88
C LEU A 19 0.90 6.11 3.15
N ASP A 20 1.63 7.11 2.65
CA ASP A 20 1.42 8.50 3.05
C ASP A 20 0.32 9.20 2.25
N GLU A 21 0.01 8.72 1.05
CA GLU A 21 -0.95 9.37 0.16
C GLU A 21 -2.15 8.48 -0.14
N LEU A 22 -1.94 7.26 -0.63
CA LEU A 22 -3.05 6.36 -0.95
C LEU A 22 -3.88 6.04 0.30
N TRP A 23 -3.23 5.60 1.35
CA TRP A 23 -3.92 5.25 2.60
C TRP A 23 -4.38 6.48 3.39
N ALA A 24 -3.94 7.67 3.01
CA ALA A 24 -4.51 8.92 3.51
C ALA A 24 -5.80 9.32 2.78
N GLY A 25 -6.18 8.58 1.74
CA GLY A 25 -7.42 8.80 1.01
C GLY A 25 -7.26 9.62 -0.26
N GLN A 26 -6.04 9.88 -0.71
CA GLN A 26 -5.84 10.61 -1.96
C GLN A 26 -6.15 9.72 -3.16
N PRO A 27 -6.78 10.27 -4.22
CA PRO A 27 -7.22 9.49 -5.37
C PRO A 27 -6.07 9.24 -6.35
N ILE A 28 -5.06 8.48 -5.93
CA ILE A 28 -3.83 8.27 -6.70
C ILE A 28 -3.58 6.80 -7.08
N ALA A 29 -4.56 5.91 -6.88
CA ALA A 29 -4.35 4.49 -7.13
C ALA A 29 -3.89 4.22 -8.57
N HIS A 30 -4.44 4.93 -9.56
CA HIS A 30 -4.04 4.79 -10.97
C HIS A 30 -2.59 5.18 -11.24
N GLU A 31 -1.99 5.98 -10.37
CA GLU A 31 -0.57 6.35 -10.50
C GLU A 31 0.34 5.31 -9.87
N LEU A 32 -0.13 4.58 -8.87
CA LEU A 32 0.69 3.66 -8.08
C LEU A 32 0.63 2.22 -8.54
N VAL A 33 -0.52 1.79 -9.08
CA VAL A 33 -0.70 0.40 -9.47
C VAL A 33 -1.11 0.30 -10.94
N SER A 34 -0.76 -0.84 -11.57
CA SER A 34 -1.12 -1.08 -12.95
C SER A 34 -2.61 -1.43 -13.09
N GLU A 35 -3.14 -1.31 -14.31
CA GLU A 35 -4.54 -1.65 -14.57
C GLU A 35 -4.85 -3.12 -14.26
N ASP A 36 -3.87 -3.99 -14.41
CA ASP A 36 -3.99 -5.42 -14.12
C ASP A 36 -3.45 -5.81 -12.75
N PHE A 37 -3.26 -4.85 -11.87
CA PHE A 37 -2.80 -5.06 -10.50
C PHE A 37 -3.66 -6.08 -9.77
N VAL A 38 -3.02 -6.96 -9.00
CA VAL A 38 -3.72 -7.86 -8.08
C VAL A 38 -3.08 -7.74 -6.70
N GLY A 39 -3.88 -7.42 -5.71
CA GLY A 39 -3.46 -7.40 -4.31
C GLY A 39 -4.09 -8.57 -3.57
N HIS A 40 -3.27 -9.30 -2.83
CA HIS A 40 -3.70 -10.48 -2.06
C HIS A 40 -3.74 -10.12 -0.58
N TRP A 41 -4.93 -9.84 -0.06
CA TRP A 41 -5.18 -9.70 1.37
C TRP A 41 -5.54 -11.08 1.94
N PRO A 42 -5.44 -11.26 3.27
CA PRO A 42 -5.71 -12.60 3.86
C PRO A 42 -7.10 -13.16 3.54
N ASP A 43 -8.09 -12.30 3.31
CA ASP A 43 -9.48 -12.72 3.12
C ASP A 43 -10.01 -12.48 1.70
N ARG A 44 -9.25 -11.82 0.82
CA ARG A 44 -9.72 -11.49 -0.52
C ARG A 44 -8.60 -11.05 -1.44
N ASP A 45 -8.86 -11.13 -2.75
CA ASP A 45 -8.05 -10.48 -3.76
C ASP A 45 -8.72 -9.19 -4.22
N VAL A 46 -7.90 -8.20 -4.57
CA VAL A 46 -8.32 -6.90 -5.07
C VAL A 46 -7.72 -6.71 -6.46
N HIS A 47 -8.54 -6.39 -7.44
CA HIS A 47 -8.13 -6.29 -8.84
C HIS A 47 -8.22 -4.86 -9.34
N GLY A 48 -7.08 -4.32 -9.77
CA GLY A 48 -7.01 -3.01 -10.39
C GLY A 48 -7.12 -1.83 -9.43
N PRO A 49 -6.85 -0.62 -9.97
CA PRO A 49 -6.83 0.59 -9.12
C PRO A 49 -8.19 0.97 -8.55
N ASP A 50 -9.29 0.71 -9.25
CA ASP A 50 -10.61 1.11 -8.77
C ASP A 50 -11.06 0.25 -7.58
N GLU A 51 -10.83 -1.05 -7.63
CA GLU A 51 -11.12 -1.92 -6.48
C GLU A 51 -10.22 -1.58 -5.30
N LEU A 52 -8.97 -1.24 -5.57
CA LEU A 52 -8.04 -0.81 -4.53
C LEU A 52 -8.55 0.46 -3.84
N THR A 53 -8.97 1.45 -4.61
CA THR A 53 -9.55 2.69 -4.07
C THR A 53 -10.77 2.39 -3.20
N ALA A 54 -11.67 1.54 -3.68
CA ALA A 54 -12.89 1.17 -2.93
C ALA A 54 -12.53 0.51 -1.59
N MET A 55 -11.52 -0.34 -1.58
CA MET A 55 -11.09 -1.03 -0.37
C MET A 55 -10.45 -0.05 0.64
N VAL A 56 -9.63 0.87 0.15
CA VAL A 56 -9.04 1.90 1.00
C VAL A 56 -10.14 2.79 1.61
N ASP A 57 -11.08 3.24 0.80
CA ASP A 57 -12.18 4.10 1.25
C ASP A 57 -13.03 3.39 2.29
N LYS A 58 -13.31 2.12 2.10
CA LYS A 58 -14.09 1.33 3.07
C LYS A 58 -13.37 1.23 4.39
N THR A 59 -12.07 0.93 4.37
CA THR A 59 -11.27 0.83 5.59
C THR A 59 -11.26 2.16 6.33
N ARG A 60 -11.06 3.27 5.61
CA ARG A 60 -11.04 4.59 6.21
C ARG A 60 -12.40 5.02 6.78
N SER A 61 -13.49 4.47 6.23
CA SER A 61 -14.82 4.75 6.78
C SER A 61 -15.10 4.05 8.11
N MET A 62 -14.35 3.00 8.40
CA MET A 62 -14.52 2.21 9.63
C MET A 62 -13.60 2.67 10.77
N LEU A 63 -12.55 3.43 10.47
CA LEU A 63 -11.55 3.84 11.44
C LEU A 63 -11.31 5.34 11.34
N THR A 64 -11.35 6.04 12.48
CA THR A 64 -10.96 7.44 12.53
C THR A 64 -9.50 7.55 12.96
N ASP A 65 -8.85 8.67 12.60
CA ASP A 65 -7.45 8.95 12.95
C ASP A 65 -6.50 7.81 12.51
N LEU A 66 -6.77 7.23 11.35
CA LEU A 66 -5.94 6.16 10.82
C LEU A 66 -4.54 6.69 10.50
N ARG A 67 -3.52 6.05 11.07
CA ARG A 67 -2.12 6.43 10.90
C ARG A 67 -1.27 5.20 10.70
N PHE A 68 -0.23 5.34 9.88
CA PHE A 68 0.73 4.28 9.62
C PHE A 68 2.14 4.75 9.94
N VAL A 69 2.91 3.86 10.57
CA VAL A 69 4.34 4.05 10.83
C VAL A 69 5.08 2.87 10.21
N VAL A 70 6.14 3.15 9.49
CA VAL A 70 6.98 2.09 8.92
C VAL A 70 7.90 1.57 10.02
N GLU A 71 7.71 0.32 10.42
CA GLU A 71 8.53 -0.31 11.45
C GLU A 71 9.81 -0.90 10.85
N VAL A 72 9.70 -1.56 9.69
CA VAL A 72 10.85 -2.05 8.95
C VAL A 72 10.87 -1.32 7.61
N GLN A 73 11.90 -0.51 7.39
CA GLN A 73 12.03 0.27 6.18
C GLN A 73 12.06 -0.63 4.96
N PRO A 74 11.49 -0.18 3.84
CA PRO A 74 11.45 -1.01 2.64
C PRO A 74 12.84 -1.38 2.14
N PHE A 75 12.97 -2.62 1.72
CA PHE A 75 14.16 -3.10 1.04
C PHE A 75 13.74 -3.75 -0.27
N VAL A 76 14.64 -3.69 -1.25
CA VAL A 76 14.35 -4.07 -2.63
C VAL A 76 15.36 -5.10 -3.09
N GLU A 77 14.88 -6.15 -3.72
CA GLU A 77 15.71 -7.11 -4.43
C GLU A 77 15.07 -7.38 -5.79
N GLY A 78 15.78 -7.03 -6.86
CA GLY A 78 15.24 -7.17 -8.20
C GLY A 78 13.98 -6.30 -8.37
N ASP A 79 12.88 -6.94 -8.75
CA ASP A 79 11.60 -6.27 -8.93
C ASP A 79 10.68 -6.38 -7.69
N MET A 80 11.21 -6.88 -6.57
CA MET A 80 10.44 -7.09 -5.36
C MET A 80 10.81 -6.09 -4.28
N LEU A 81 9.80 -5.64 -3.54
CA LEU A 81 9.97 -4.77 -2.38
C LEU A 81 9.26 -5.38 -1.18
N ALA A 82 9.86 -5.30 0.00
CA ALA A 82 9.24 -5.76 1.24
C ALA A 82 9.39 -4.69 2.31
N ALA A 83 8.41 -4.61 3.19
CA ALA A 83 8.41 -3.65 4.30
C ALA A 83 7.42 -4.12 5.37
N ARG A 84 7.52 -3.53 6.56
CA ARG A 84 6.59 -3.79 7.65
C ARG A 84 6.10 -2.48 8.25
N TRP A 85 4.80 -2.42 8.52
CA TRP A 85 4.17 -1.22 9.07
C TRP A 85 3.35 -1.53 10.32
N ILE A 86 3.12 -0.48 11.11
CA ILE A 86 2.18 -0.48 12.22
C ILE A 86 1.11 0.55 11.90
N GLY A 87 -0.15 0.16 11.99
CA GLY A 87 -1.28 1.04 11.79
C GLY A 87 -2.05 1.21 13.08
N THR A 88 -2.51 2.43 13.34
CA THR A 88 -3.37 2.73 14.49
C THR A 88 -4.57 3.52 14.02
N GLY A 89 -5.68 3.35 14.72
CA GLY A 89 -6.91 4.08 14.44
C GLY A 89 -7.90 3.87 15.56
N ALA A 90 -9.06 4.51 15.45
CA ALA A 90 -10.12 4.37 16.42
C ALA A 90 -11.39 3.84 15.75
N ALA A 91 -11.92 2.75 16.28
CA ALA A 91 -13.20 2.18 15.90
C ALA A 91 -14.25 2.60 16.95
N PRO A 92 -15.56 2.40 16.66
CA PRO A 92 -16.60 2.74 17.62
C PRO A 92 -16.43 2.07 19.00
N ASP A 93 -15.83 0.89 19.04
CA ASP A 93 -15.59 0.15 20.28
C ASP A 93 -14.23 0.44 20.92
N GLY A 94 -13.44 1.35 20.38
CA GLY A 94 -12.18 1.79 20.98
C GLY A 94 -11.01 1.81 20.03
N PRO A 95 -9.80 2.11 20.56
CA PRO A 95 -8.61 2.20 19.74
C PRO A 95 -8.21 0.82 19.19
N LYS A 96 -7.68 0.81 17.98
CA LYS A 96 -7.20 -0.39 17.29
C LYS A 96 -5.74 -0.22 16.89
N ARG A 97 -5.02 -1.31 16.89
CA ARG A 97 -3.64 -1.39 16.41
C ARG A 97 -3.51 -2.60 15.50
N PHE A 98 -2.86 -2.38 14.37
CA PHE A 98 -2.63 -3.42 13.37
C PHE A 98 -1.15 -3.45 13.00
N THR A 99 -0.68 -4.61 12.58
CA THR A 99 0.64 -4.74 11.96
C THR A 99 0.47 -5.38 10.60
N GLY A 100 1.35 -5.05 9.66
CA GLY A 100 1.32 -5.64 8.34
C GLY A 100 2.70 -5.88 7.78
N ASN A 101 2.87 -7.05 7.17
CA ASN A 101 4.07 -7.40 6.42
C ASN A 101 3.70 -7.37 4.94
N ASP A 102 4.36 -6.50 4.19
CA ASP A 102 4.04 -6.22 2.81
C ASP A 102 5.11 -6.72 1.86
N MET A 103 4.68 -7.31 0.75
CA MET A 103 5.55 -7.60 -0.38
C MET A 103 4.89 -7.09 -1.65
N PHE A 104 5.70 -6.44 -2.50
CA PHE A 104 5.22 -5.87 -3.76
C PHE A 104 6.09 -6.33 -4.90
N LYS A 105 5.47 -6.57 -6.05
CA LYS A 105 6.19 -6.69 -7.31
C LYS A 105 6.01 -5.41 -8.10
N VAL A 106 7.11 -4.92 -8.66
CA VAL A 106 7.14 -3.63 -9.39
C VAL A 106 7.47 -3.89 -10.85
N ALA A 107 6.75 -3.24 -11.75
CA ALA A 107 7.07 -3.25 -13.18
C ALA A 107 6.64 -1.91 -13.77
N ASP A 108 7.49 -1.33 -14.61
CA ASP A 108 7.21 -0.09 -15.34
C ASP A 108 6.77 1.07 -14.42
N GLY A 109 7.41 1.17 -13.25
CA GLY A 109 7.16 2.27 -12.32
C GLY A 109 5.85 2.16 -11.55
N ARG A 110 5.22 1.01 -11.52
CA ARG A 110 3.99 0.75 -10.78
C ARG A 110 4.05 -0.58 -10.06
N PHE A 111 3.25 -0.71 -9.00
CA PHE A 111 3.03 -2.02 -8.38
C PHE A 111 2.10 -2.84 -9.26
N VAL A 112 2.49 -4.07 -9.56
CA VAL A 112 1.68 -4.98 -10.38
C VAL A 112 1.08 -6.10 -9.56
N GLU A 113 1.68 -6.41 -8.41
CA GLU A 113 1.16 -7.43 -7.51
C GLU A 113 1.58 -7.10 -6.07
N TYR A 114 0.75 -7.51 -5.12
CA TYR A 114 0.92 -7.16 -3.70
C TYR A 114 0.42 -8.30 -2.84
N TRP A 115 1.19 -8.63 -1.81
CA TRP A 115 0.83 -9.61 -0.79
C TRP A 115 0.97 -8.95 0.57
N THR A 116 0.01 -9.19 1.45
CA THR A 116 0.11 -8.66 2.81
C THR A 116 -0.35 -9.71 3.82
N GLY A 117 0.38 -9.77 4.93
CA GLY A 117 -0.07 -10.50 6.11
C GLY A 117 -0.33 -9.48 7.21
N THR A 118 -1.58 -9.35 7.63
CA THR A 118 -1.99 -8.39 8.65
C THR A 118 -2.45 -9.10 9.91
N SER A 119 -2.21 -8.45 11.05
CA SER A 119 -2.67 -8.92 12.35
C SER A 119 -3.16 -7.74 13.17
N GLU A 120 -4.21 -7.97 13.95
CA GLU A 120 -4.66 -7.01 14.94
C GLU A 120 -3.98 -7.32 16.27
N GLY A 121 -3.47 -6.27 16.93
CA GLY A 121 -2.87 -6.54 18.24
C GLY A 121 -1.98 -5.44 18.75
#